data_64a09bb9287311978c8f52db5d8ff729
#
_entry.id   64a09bb9287311978c8f52db5d8ff729
#
_cell.length_a   1.000
_cell.length_b   1.000
_cell.length_c   1.000
_cell.angle_alpha   90.00
_cell.angle_beta   90.00
_cell.angle_gamma   90.00
#
_symmetry.space_group_name_H-M   'P 1'
#
loop_
_entity.id
_entity.type
_entity.pdbx_description
1 polymer ?
#
loop_
_entity_poly.entity_id
_entity_poly.type
_entity_poly.pdbx_seq_one_letter_code
_entity_poly.pdbx_strand_id
1 'polypeptide(L)'
;NDLESFVAADTLVNANIGEYGIFGFYVSPDLKDNSVYALYAGGVSSILSKAQFKANDETAKNAYIDYVSAVLEIAGDKPSFAREEAEQLYELERQIMLASLDAQDYSDVDKIYNPMRVSELAKMFPDADVQGILKGYRFNKADTVIVEDMGKFEKMAELLTDENAAVWRAYGKFHLV
;
A
#
# COMPACT_ATOMS: atom_id res chain seq x y z
N ASN A 1 -1.13 19.80 4.11
CA ASN A 1 0.07 18.92 4.12
C ASN A 1 -0.02 17.84 5.20
N ASP A 2 -1.22 17.38 5.49
CA ASP A 2 -1.53 16.25 6.37
C ASP A 2 -1.65 14.95 5.56
N LEU A 3 -1.77 13.84 6.25
CA LEU A 3 -1.92 12.51 5.64
C LEU A 3 -3.19 12.43 4.79
N GLU A 4 -4.31 12.97 5.28
CA GLU A 4 -5.61 12.93 4.58
C GLU A 4 -5.51 13.60 3.20
N SER A 5 -4.92 14.79 3.12
CA SER A 5 -4.70 15.49 1.84
C SER A 5 -3.81 14.70 0.89
N PHE A 6 -2.77 14.04 1.40
CA PHE A 6 -1.90 13.19 0.61
C PHE A 6 -2.65 11.95 0.08
N VAL A 7 -3.35 11.22 0.93
CA VAL A 7 -4.11 10.03 0.54
C VAL A 7 -5.20 10.37 -0.49
N ALA A 8 -5.85 11.52 -0.34
CA ALA A 8 -6.81 12.01 -1.34
C ALA A 8 -6.16 12.29 -2.70
N ALA A 9 -4.97 12.90 -2.71
CA ALA A 9 -4.21 13.16 -3.93
C ALA A 9 -3.71 11.86 -4.57
N ASP A 10 -3.15 10.93 -3.79
CA ASP A 10 -2.72 9.61 -4.23
C ASP A 10 -3.88 8.85 -4.89
N THR A 11 -5.04 8.83 -4.24
CA THR A 11 -6.25 8.21 -4.77
C THR A 11 -6.67 8.83 -6.11
N LEU A 12 -6.67 10.16 -6.21
CA LEU A 12 -7.09 10.86 -7.43
C LEU A 12 -6.15 10.53 -8.60
N VAL A 13 -4.85 10.56 -8.37
CA VAL A 13 -3.86 10.26 -9.40
C VAL A 13 -3.98 8.80 -9.84
N ASN A 14 -3.90 7.87 -8.92
CA ASN A 14 -3.90 6.43 -9.23
C ASN A 14 -5.21 5.98 -9.89
N ALA A 15 -6.37 6.48 -9.43
CA ALA A 15 -7.66 6.19 -10.06
C ALA A 15 -7.76 6.69 -11.52
N ASN A 16 -7.04 7.77 -11.88
CA ASN A 16 -7.04 8.31 -13.24
C ASN A 16 -6.04 7.63 -14.18
N ILE A 17 -4.90 7.17 -13.68
CA ILE A 17 -3.90 6.46 -14.49
C ILE A 17 -4.13 4.94 -14.54
N GLY A 18 -5.06 4.41 -13.73
CA GLY A 18 -5.39 2.99 -13.68
C GLY A 18 -4.39 2.16 -12.86
N GLU A 19 -3.60 2.81 -12.02
CA GLU A 19 -2.65 2.15 -11.11
C GLU A 19 -3.24 1.96 -9.72
N TYR A 20 -2.55 1.17 -8.90
CA TYR A 20 -2.92 0.91 -7.53
C TYR A 20 -2.19 1.89 -6.59
N GLY A 21 -2.96 2.74 -5.90
CA GLY A 21 -2.43 3.56 -4.81
C GLY A 21 -2.16 2.74 -3.55
N ILE A 22 -2.09 3.42 -2.42
CA ILE A 22 -1.82 2.79 -1.11
C ILE A 22 -2.76 1.61 -0.82
N PHE A 23 -4.03 1.66 -1.23
CA PHE A 23 -5.03 0.64 -0.92
C PHE A 23 -5.23 -0.42 -2.00
N GLY A 24 -4.80 -0.22 -3.22
CA GLY A 24 -4.88 -1.19 -4.31
C GLY A 24 -6.26 -1.83 -4.53
N PHE A 25 -7.34 -1.02 -4.59
CA PHE A 25 -8.70 -1.54 -4.80
C PHE A 25 -8.93 -1.98 -6.25
N TYR A 26 -9.50 -3.18 -6.42
CA TYR A 26 -9.87 -3.72 -7.73
C TYR A 26 -11.09 -4.67 -7.66
N VAL A 27 -11.70 -4.93 -8.80
CA VAL A 27 -12.85 -5.85 -8.92
C VAL A 27 -12.42 -7.11 -9.66
N SER A 28 -12.75 -8.26 -9.09
CA SER A 28 -12.48 -9.58 -9.66
C SER A 28 -13.66 -10.53 -9.39
N PRO A 29 -13.82 -11.64 -10.13
CA PRO A 29 -14.73 -12.71 -9.71
C PRO A 29 -14.46 -13.13 -8.27
N ASP A 30 -15.50 -13.37 -7.50
CA ASP A 30 -15.35 -13.83 -6.12
C ASP A 30 -14.70 -15.22 -6.09
N LEU A 31 -13.66 -15.38 -5.25
CA LEU A 31 -12.87 -16.62 -5.18
C LEU A 31 -13.67 -17.82 -4.67
N LYS A 32 -14.78 -17.59 -3.95
CA LYS A 32 -15.67 -18.65 -3.43
C LYS A 32 -16.96 -18.80 -4.22
N ASP A 33 -17.34 -17.79 -5.04
CA ASP A 33 -18.49 -17.83 -5.95
C ASP A 33 -18.19 -17.05 -7.23
N ASN A 34 -17.62 -17.72 -8.21
CA ASN A 34 -17.21 -17.10 -9.48
C ASN A 34 -18.38 -16.61 -10.36
N SER A 35 -19.63 -16.80 -9.92
CA SER A 35 -20.82 -16.26 -10.60
C SER A 35 -21.07 -14.78 -10.29
N VAL A 36 -20.40 -14.23 -9.29
CA VAL A 36 -20.50 -12.82 -8.87
C VAL A 36 -19.12 -12.15 -8.83
N TYR A 37 -19.13 -10.82 -8.89
CA TYR A 37 -17.91 -10.01 -8.73
C TYR A 37 -17.84 -9.46 -7.31
N ALA A 38 -16.62 -9.42 -6.77
CA ALA A 38 -16.32 -8.81 -5.47
C ALA A 38 -15.29 -7.70 -5.60
N LEU A 39 -15.31 -6.78 -4.65
CA LEU A 39 -14.27 -5.76 -4.49
C LEU A 39 -13.16 -6.33 -3.60
N TYR A 40 -11.93 -6.22 -4.06
CA TYR A 40 -10.72 -6.66 -3.37
C TYR A 40 -9.87 -5.46 -2.96
N ALA A 41 -9.08 -5.65 -1.91
CA ALA A 41 -8.09 -4.70 -1.44
C ALA A 41 -6.73 -5.40 -1.24
N GLY A 42 -5.73 -5.04 -2.05
CA GLY A 42 -4.40 -5.67 -2.06
C GLY A 42 -3.34 -4.94 -1.22
N GLY A 43 -3.52 -3.68 -0.92
CA GLY A 43 -2.58 -2.85 -0.16
C GLY A 43 -1.29 -2.51 -0.92
N VAL A 44 -0.31 -1.98 -0.21
CA VAL A 44 0.98 -1.55 -0.77
C VAL A 44 1.80 -2.68 -1.35
N SER A 45 2.66 -2.34 -2.30
CA SER A 45 3.68 -3.22 -2.88
C SER A 45 5.09 -2.73 -2.53
N SER A 46 6.08 -3.56 -2.80
CA SER A 46 7.50 -3.23 -2.69
C SER A 46 8.27 -3.87 -3.84
N ILE A 47 9.37 -3.24 -4.24
CA ILE A 47 10.32 -3.83 -5.20
C ILE A 47 11.16 -4.95 -4.60
N LEU A 48 11.23 -5.05 -3.25
CA LEU A 48 11.84 -6.16 -2.55
C LEU A 48 10.78 -7.13 -2.03
N SER A 49 11.06 -8.41 -2.17
CA SER A 49 10.22 -9.47 -1.60
C SER A 49 10.38 -9.58 -0.08
N LYS A 50 9.37 -10.14 0.59
CA LYS A 50 9.45 -10.49 2.02
C LYS A 50 10.70 -11.31 2.36
N ALA A 51 11.11 -12.24 1.49
CA ALA A 51 12.29 -13.07 1.70
C ALA A 51 13.58 -12.23 1.72
N GLN A 52 13.70 -11.23 0.84
CA GLN A 52 14.85 -10.32 0.82
C GLN A 52 14.89 -9.45 2.08
N PHE A 53 13.74 -8.93 2.54
CA PHE A 53 13.68 -8.22 3.82
C PHE A 53 14.03 -9.12 5.02
N LYS A 54 13.58 -10.38 5.03
CA LYS A 54 13.93 -11.36 6.08
C LYS A 54 15.43 -11.68 6.09
N ALA A 55 16.07 -11.76 4.92
CA ALA A 55 17.49 -12.05 4.81
C ALA A 55 18.38 -10.94 5.40
N ASN A 56 17.84 -9.71 5.53
CA ASN A 56 18.56 -8.54 6.04
C ASN A 56 19.91 -8.33 5.32
N ASP A 57 19.91 -8.52 3.99
CA ASP A 57 21.11 -8.41 3.15
C ASP A 57 21.44 -6.92 2.94
N GLU A 58 22.56 -6.48 3.48
CA GLU A 58 23.04 -5.11 3.35
C GLU A 58 23.30 -4.71 1.90
N THR A 59 23.66 -5.65 1.03
CA THR A 59 23.87 -5.38 -0.41
C THR A 59 22.53 -5.04 -1.07
N ALA A 60 21.49 -5.84 -0.81
CA ALA A 60 20.14 -5.60 -1.33
C ALA A 60 19.55 -4.30 -0.76
N LYS A 61 19.75 -4.04 0.54
CA LYS A 61 19.31 -2.81 1.18
C LYS A 61 19.95 -1.58 0.55
N ASN A 62 21.28 -1.58 0.39
CA ASN A 62 21.99 -0.45 -0.20
C ASN A 62 21.58 -0.23 -1.66
N ALA A 63 21.42 -1.29 -2.44
CA ALA A 63 20.94 -1.19 -3.83
C ALA A 63 19.51 -0.61 -3.90
N TYR A 64 18.62 -1.00 -2.98
CA TYR A 64 17.28 -0.42 -2.84
C TYR A 64 17.37 1.09 -2.55
N ILE A 65 18.13 1.48 -1.53
CA ILE A 65 18.27 2.89 -1.12
C ILE A 65 18.86 3.73 -2.27
N ASP A 66 19.89 3.24 -2.94
CA ASP A 66 20.52 3.94 -4.07
C ASP A 66 19.54 4.11 -5.24
N TYR A 67 18.75 3.07 -5.56
CA TYR A 67 17.75 3.14 -6.62
C TYR A 67 16.60 4.10 -6.27
N VAL A 68 16.02 3.97 -5.07
CA VAL A 68 14.91 4.83 -4.64
C VAL A 68 15.34 6.29 -4.53
N SER A 69 16.54 6.57 -3.98
CA SER A 69 17.08 7.94 -3.95
C SER A 69 17.19 8.55 -5.34
N ALA A 70 17.70 7.79 -6.31
CA ALA A 70 17.83 8.28 -7.69
C ALA A 70 16.45 8.60 -8.31
N VAL A 71 15.41 7.78 -8.03
CA VAL A 71 14.05 8.06 -8.50
C VAL A 71 13.48 9.31 -7.83
N LEU A 72 13.65 9.47 -6.53
CA LEU A 72 13.22 10.66 -5.80
C LEU A 72 13.92 11.94 -6.26
N GLU A 73 15.22 11.86 -6.61
CA GLU A 73 15.95 12.99 -7.22
C GLU A 73 15.36 13.37 -8.59
N ILE A 74 14.98 12.38 -9.41
CA ILE A 74 14.28 12.62 -10.68
C ILE A 74 12.93 13.29 -10.42
N ALA A 75 12.24 12.89 -9.35
CA ALA A 75 10.97 13.50 -8.90
C ALA A 75 11.14 14.92 -8.32
N GLY A 76 12.39 15.43 -8.19
CA GLY A 76 12.69 16.80 -7.83
C GLY A 76 13.20 16.99 -6.39
N ASP A 77 13.46 15.94 -5.65
CA ASP A 77 14.05 16.04 -4.31
C ASP A 77 15.54 16.35 -4.36
N LYS A 78 16.04 17.04 -3.32
CA LYS A 78 17.48 17.28 -3.19
C LYS A 78 18.20 15.99 -2.78
N PRO A 79 19.43 15.70 -3.26
CA PRO A 79 20.12 14.44 -3.01
C PRO A 79 20.19 14.01 -1.53
N SER A 80 20.42 14.97 -0.62
CA SER A 80 20.49 14.67 0.82
C SER A 80 19.13 14.23 1.39
N PHE A 81 18.04 14.84 0.92
CA PHE A 81 16.68 14.48 1.32
C PHE A 81 16.23 13.16 0.67
N ALA A 82 16.51 12.98 -0.62
CA ALA A 82 16.15 11.77 -1.36
C ALA A 82 16.73 10.51 -0.71
N ARG A 83 17.97 10.58 -0.23
CA ARG A 83 18.59 9.45 0.47
C ARG A 83 17.95 9.18 1.82
N GLU A 84 17.68 10.21 2.62
CA GLU A 84 17.00 10.06 3.91
C GLU A 84 15.58 9.50 3.72
N GLU A 85 14.81 10.01 2.76
CA GLU A 85 13.48 9.51 2.41
C GLU A 85 13.54 8.05 1.93
N ALA A 86 14.54 7.66 1.15
CA ALA A 86 14.74 6.29 0.70
C ALA A 86 15.04 5.32 1.85
N GLU A 87 15.82 5.73 2.84
CA GLU A 87 16.10 4.95 4.05
C GLU A 87 14.84 4.77 4.90
N GLN A 88 14.04 5.81 5.06
CA GLN A 88 12.76 5.76 5.77
C GLN A 88 11.74 4.89 5.03
N LEU A 89 11.69 5.00 3.69
CA LEU A 89 10.81 4.20 2.86
C LEU A 89 11.19 2.71 2.92
N TYR A 90 12.49 2.38 2.88
CA TYR A 90 12.95 1.00 3.07
C TYR A 90 12.41 0.41 4.38
N GLU A 91 12.47 1.16 5.48
CA GLU A 91 12.01 0.66 6.77
C GLU A 91 10.47 0.57 6.85
N LEU A 92 9.74 1.50 6.23
CA LEU A 92 8.28 1.44 6.11
C LEU A 92 7.86 0.16 5.36
N GLU A 93 8.39 -0.03 4.14
CA GLU A 93 8.08 -1.21 3.33
C GLU A 93 8.51 -2.50 4.02
N ARG A 94 9.68 -2.51 4.66
CA ARG A 94 10.17 -3.66 5.41
C ARG A 94 9.18 -4.09 6.50
N GLN A 95 8.68 -3.17 7.31
CA GLN A 95 7.73 -3.48 8.38
C GLN A 95 6.45 -4.08 7.80
N ILE A 96 5.90 -3.49 6.74
CA ILE A 96 4.67 -3.95 6.08
C ILE A 96 4.89 -5.32 5.44
N MET A 97 5.97 -5.48 4.68
CA MET A 97 6.26 -6.74 3.99
C MET A 97 6.58 -7.90 4.95
N LEU A 98 7.22 -7.63 6.09
CA LEU A 98 7.44 -8.66 7.11
C LEU A 98 6.14 -9.14 7.77
N ALA A 99 5.14 -8.28 7.88
CA ALA A 99 3.81 -8.60 8.40
C ALA A 99 2.91 -9.30 7.37
N SER A 100 3.21 -9.17 6.06
CA SER A 100 2.41 -9.77 4.98
C SER A 100 2.48 -11.31 4.97
N LEU A 101 1.60 -11.94 4.21
CA LEU A 101 1.65 -13.38 3.95
C LEU A 101 2.97 -13.80 3.29
N ASP A 102 3.39 -15.04 3.46
CA ASP A 102 4.50 -15.60 2.68
C ASP A 102 4.03 -15.88 1.24
N ALA A 103 4.94 -15.82 0.25
CA ALA A 103 4.59 -15.91 -1.17
C ALA A 103 3.74 -17.15 -1.53
N GLN A 104 3.99 -18.27 -0.87
CA GLN A 104 3.22 -19.51 -1.06
C GLN A 104 1.77 -19.41 -0.54
N ASP A 105 1.53 -18.56 0.46
CA ASP A 105 0.22 -18.43 1.11
C ASP A 105 -0.80 -17.69 0.22
N TYR A 106 -0.33 -16.89 -0.75
CA TYR A 106 -1.20 -16.23 -1.71
C TYR A 106 -1.90 -17.19 -2.69
N SER A 107 -1.51 -18.48 -2.73
CA SER A 107 -2.25 -19.52 -3.45
C SER A 107 -3.33 -20.21 -2.61
N ASP A 108 -3.39 -19.92 -1.32
CA ASP A 108 -4.37 -20.49 -0.39
C ASP A 108 -5.56 -19.52 -0.25
N VAL A 109 -6.69 -19.89 -0.85
CA VAL A 109 -7.91 -19.07 -0.85
C VAL A 109 -8.38 -18.72 0.56
N ASP A 110 -8.22 -19.62 1.53
CA ASP A 110 -8.69 -19.35 2.89
C ASP A 110 -7.83 -18.31 3.61
N LYS A 111 -6.59 -18.08 3.16
CA LYS A 111 -5.70 -17.03 3.68
C LYS A 111 -5.95 -15.65 3.05
N ILE A 112 -6.29 -15.64 1.75
CA ILE A 112 -6.47 -14.40 0.99
C ILE A 112 -7.94 -13.95 0.86
N TYR A 113 -8.87 -14.70 1.43
CA TYR A 113 -10.30 -14.40 1.37
C TYR A 113 -10.82 -13.91 2.73
N ASN A 114 -10.61 -12.63 3.02
CA ASN A 114 -11.00 -12.02 4.28
C ASN A 114 -12.09 -10.95 4.04
N PRO A 115 -13.37 -11.36 3.87
CA PRO A 115 -14.45 -10.42 3.63
C PRO A 115 -14.75 -9.61 4.89
N MET A 116 -14.84 -8.30 4.74
CA MET A 116 -15.25 -7.39 5.80
C MET A 116 -16.14 -6.27 5.28
N ARG A 117 -16.84 -5.58 6.16
CA ARG A 117 -17.60 -4.40 5.79
C ARG A 117 -16.65 -3.24 5.53
N VAL A 118 -16.98 -2.38 4.56
CA VAL A 118 -16.25 -1.13 4.33
C VAL A 118 -16.20 -0.26 5.60
N SER A 119 -17.24 -0.28 6.43
CA SER A 119 -17.24 0.43 7.72
C SER A 119 -16.25 -0.14 8.74
N GLU A 120 -15.88 -1.40 8.64
CA GLU A 120 -14.86 -2.04 9.49
C GLU A 120 -13.47 -1.68 8.98
N LEU A 121 -13.27 -1.74 7.65
CA LEU A 121 -12.04 -1.25 7.04
C LEU A 121 -11.78 0.23 7.39
N ALA A 122 -12.81 1.09 7.33
CA ALA A 122 -12.68 2.50 7.70
C ALA A 122 -12.26 2.71 9.17
N LYS A 123 -12.67 1.83 10.08
CA LYS A 123 -12.24 1.89 11.49
C LYS A 123 -10.78 1.48 11.68
N MET A 124 -10.24 0.63 10.80
CA MET A 124 -8.81 0.27 10.84
C MET A 124 -7.93 1.46 10.48
N PHE A 125 -8.40 2.38 9.65
CA PHE A 125 -7.64 3.52 9.14
C PHE A 125 -8.30 4.85 9.55
N PRO A 126 -8.25 5.21 10.84
CA PRO A 126 -8.97 6.38 11.36
C PRO A 126 -8.46 7.71 10.76
N ASP A 127 -7.18 7.76 10.34
CA ASP A 127 -6.53 8.95 9.77
C ASP A 127 -6.65 9.00 8.23
N ALA A 128 -7.38 8.05 7.63
CA ALA A 128 -7.64 8.02 6.19
C ALA A 128 -9.15 8.00 5.90
N ASP A 129 -9.61 8.85 4.98
CA ASP A 129 -11.00 8.82 4.50
C ASP A 129 -11.22 7.65 3.53
N VAL A 130 -11.36 6.42 4.06
CA VAL A 130 -11.62 5.21 3.27
C VAL A 130 -12.85 5.35 2.36
N GLN A 131 -13.89 6.05 2.80
CA GLN A 131 -15.09 6.30 1.99
C GLN A 131 -14.77 7.23 0.81
N GLY A 132 -14.00 8.28 1.05
CA GLY A 132 -13.50 9.18 0.00
C GLY A 132 -12.61 8.47 -1.00
N ILE A 133 -11.72 7.57 -0.53
CA ILE A 133 -10.87 6.74 -1.37
C ILE A 133 -11.71 5.85 -2.29
N LEU A 134 -12.67 5.11 -1.74
CA LEU A 134 -13.58 4.26 -2.52
C LEU A 134 -14.40 5.06 -3.54
N LYS A 135 -14.81 6.27 -3.17
CA LYS A 135 -15.49 7.19 -4.10
C LYS A 135 -14.56 7.63 -5.23
N GLY A 136 -13.30 7.93 -4.94
CA GLY A 136 -12.28 8.26 -5.94
C GLY A 136 -12.10 7.14 -6.98
N TYR A 137 -12.05 5.90 -6.54
CA TYR A 137 -12.00 4.72 -7.40
C TYR A 137 -13.38 4.32 -7.99
N ARG A 138 -14.46 5.08 -7.75
CA ARG A 138 -15.84 4.82 -8.21
C ARG A 138 -16.47 3.56 -7.60
N PHE A 139 -16.00 3.12 -6.44
CA PHE A 139 -16.55 1.99 -5.68
C PHE A 139 -17.44 2.42 -4.50
N ASN A 140 -18.00 3.62 -4.56
CA ASN A 140 -18.81 4.24 -3.50
C ASN A 140 -20.12 3.51 -3.15
N LYS A 141 -20.48 2.46 -3.90
CA LYS A 141 -21.64 1.60 -3.63
C LYS A 141 -21.27 0.26 -2.99
N ALA A 142 -19.97 0.01 -2.77
CA ALA A 142 -19.53 -1.23 -2.14
C ALA A 142 -19.81 -1.19 -0.64
N ASP A 143 -20.51 -2.20 -0.13
CA ASP A 143 -20.74 -2.39 1.31
C ASP A 143 -19.70 -3.34 1.93
N THR A 144 -19.09 -4.19 1.12
CA THR A 144 -18.11 -5.20 1.52
C THR A 144 -16.87 -5.11 0.63
N VAL A 145 -15.74 -5.52 1.21
CA VAL A 145 -14.45 -5.65 0.53
C VAL A 145 -13.78 -6.94 1.02
N ILE A 146 -13.08 -7.62 0.14
CA ILE A 146 -12.24 -8.77 0.50
C ILE A 146 -10.81 -8.27 0.64
N VAL A 147 -10.26 -8.31 1.84
CA VAL A 147 -8.86 -7.97 2.11
C VAL A 147 -8.02 -9.21 1.86
N GLU A 148 -7.04 -9.10 0.95
CA GLU A 148 -6.21 -10.26 0.57
C GLU A 148 -5.18 -10.62 1.62
N ASP A 149 -4.68 -9.66 2.37
CA ASP A 149 -3.63 -9.87 3.35
C ASP A 149 -3.89 -9.06 4.62
N MET A 150 -4.50 -9.70 5.60
CA MET A 150 -4.85 -9.05 6.87
C MET A 150 -3.63 -8.53 7.63
N GLY A 151 -2.55 -9.31 7.69
CA GLY A 151 -1.33 -8.88 8.39
C GLY A 151 -0.70 -7.63 7.76
N LYS A 152 -0.71 -7.56 6.42
CA LYS A 152 -0.30 -6.37 5.68
C LYS A 152 -1.17 -5.16 6.04
N PHE A 153 -2.50 -5.32 6.00
CA PHE A 153 -3.44 -4.23 6.28
C PHE A 153 -3.38 -3.75 7.73
N GLU A 154 -3.24 -4.66 8.69
CA GLU A 154 -3.04 -4.30 10.11
C GLU A 154 -1.76 -3.48 10.29
N LYS A 155 -0.65 -3.88 9.65
CA LYS A 155 0.59 -3.12 9.71
C LYS A 155 0.51 -1.78 8.97
N MET A 156 -0.17 -1.73 7.84
CA MET A 156 -0.45 -0.46 7.17
C MET A 156 -1.26 0.49 8.08
N ALA A 157 -2.27 -0.03 8.78
CA ALA A 157 -3.09 0.76 9.68
C ALA A 157 -2.29 1.35 10.86
N GLU A 158 -1.34 0.60 11.40
CA GLU A 158 -0.41 1.10 12.43
C GLU A 158 0.49 2.23 11.91
N LEU A 159 0.87 2.19 10.64
CA LEU A 159 1.88 3.08 10.05
C LEU A 159 1.26 4.24 9.26
N LEU A 160 0.00 4.15 8.82
CA LEU A 160 -0.68 5.20 8.07
C LEU A 160 -1.25 6.26 9.02
N THR A 161 -0.34 7.07 9.56
CA THR A 161 -0.62 8.12 10.55
C THR A 161 -0.03 9.45 10.10
N ASP A 162 -0.50 10.56 10.67
CA ASP A 162 0.06 11.90 10.39
C ASP A 162 1.55 12.00 10.72
N GLU A 163 2.03 11.26 11.73
CA GLU A 163 3.45 11.21 12.10
C GLU A 163 4.30 10.66 10.95
N ASN A 164 3.78 9.68 10.22
CA ASN A 164 4.44 9.04 9.09
C ASN A 164 4.09 9.66 7.73
N ALA A 165 3.34 10.75 7.68
CA ALA A 165 2.87 11.36 6.43
C ALA A 165 4.00 11.71 5.44
N ALA A 166 5.19 12.04 5.95
CA ALA A 166 6.35 12.36 5.10
C ALA A 166 6.82 11.13 4.31
N VAL A 167 6.99 9.99 4.97
CA VAL A 167 7.45 8.75 4.31
C VAL A 167 6.37 8.19 3.37
N TRP A 168 5.10 8.35 3.69
CA TRP A 168 4.03 7.98 2.77
C TRP A 168 4.00 8.84 1.50
N ARG A 169 4.35 10.13 1.59
CA ARG A 169 4.55 10.98 0.40
C ARG A 169 5.74 10.51 -0.44
N ALA A 170 6.84 10.09 0.19
CA ALA A 170 7.97 9.50 -0.52
C ALA A 170 7.56 8.20 -1.23
N TYR A 171 6.74 7.34 -0.58
CA TYR A 171 6.13 6.15 -1.20
C TYR A 171 5.36 6.52 -2.46
N GLY A 172 4.43 7.47 -2.37
CA GLY A 172 3.62 7.90 -3.52
C GLY A 172 4.46 8.48 -4.64
N LYS A 173 5.45 9.34 -4.34
CA LYS A 173 6.39 9.87 -5.35
C LYS A 173 7.13 8.74 -6.07
N PHE A 174 7.68 7.79 -5.31
CA PHE A 174 8.47 6.69 -5.84
C PHE A 174 7.67 5.81 -6.81
N HIS A 175 6.40 5.53 -6.48
CA HIS A 175 5.55 4.67 -7.30
C HIS A 175 4.88 5.38 -8.48
N LEU A 176 4.99 6.71 -8.59
CA LEU A 176 4.42 7.50 -9.70
C LEU A 176 5.44 7.85 -10.80
N VAL A 177 6.73 7.65 -10.59
CA VAL A 177 7.82 7.94 -11.52
C VAL A 177 8.31 6.67 -12.21
#